data_70f6c302553a53039b14dace998de477
#
_entry.id   70f6c302553a53039b14dace998de477
#
_cell.length_a   1.000
_cell.length_b   1.000
_cell.length_c   1.000
_cell.angle_alpha   90.00
_cell.angle_beta   90.00
_cell.angle_gamma   90.00
#
_symmetry.space_group_name_H-M   'P 1'
#
loop_
_entity.id
_entity.type
_entity.pdbx_description
1 polymer ?
#
loop_
_entity_poly.entity_id
_entity_poly.type
_entity_poly.pdbx_seq_one_letter_code
_entity_poly.pdbx_strand_id
1 'polypeptide(L)'
;MDNLYARSVFFVQDAERALRFYTEQLGFSMDWNVQEEGRTTVCQVSLFGFELILNQIGEGARTRAGHGRVFIGLEDDQGEPLRKHLLAMGIQTQRYQWGRPTLVVKDLDANELFFWLPHDDWTGFEMSSAYGG
;
A
#
# COMPACT_ATOMS: atom_id res chain seq x y z
N MET A 1 26.43 -11.23 13.06
CA MET A 1 25.60 -10.04 13.33
C MET A 1 24.24 -10.20 12.70
N ASP A 2 23.25 -10.07 13.50
CA ASP A 2 21.90 -10.26 13.01
C ASP A 2 21.37 -8.99 12.38
N ASN A 3 20.70 -9.16 11.25
CA ASN A 3 20.04 -8.06 10.61
C ASN A 3 18.61 -8.01 11.11
N LEU A 4 18.32 -7.00 11.90
CA LEU A 4 16.97 -6.77 12.37
C LEU A 4 16.25 -5.87 11.39
N TYR A 5 15.09 -6.28 10.96
CA TYR A 5 14.28 -5.46 10.10
C TYR A 5 12.81 -5.62 10.50
N ALA A 6 12.03 -4.62 10.17
CA ALA A 6 10.63 -4.59 10.51
C ALA A 6 9.79 -4.67 9.23
N ARG A 7 8.62 -5.25 9.34
CA ARG A 7 7.62 -5.25 8.28
C ARG A 7 6.32 -4.75 8.84
N SER A 8 5.60 -3.96 8.05
CA SER A 8 4.25 -3.56 8.39
C SER A 8 3.29 -4.69 8.14
N VAL A 9 2.24 -4.77 8.94
CA VAL A 9 1.19 -5.77 8.76
C VAL A 9 -0.13 -5.03 8.67
N PHE A 10 -0.85 -5.25 7.57
CA PHE A 10 -2.20 -4.74 7.42
C PHE A 10 -3.19 -5.89 7.62
N PHE A 11 -4.19 -5.67 8.44
CA PHE A 11 -5.30 -6.61 8.56
C PHE A 11 -6.26 -6.38 7.41
N VAL A 12 -6.68 -7.48 6.78
CA VAL A 12 -7.59 -7.45 5.64
C VAL A 12 -8.71 -8.46 5.86
N GLN A 13 -9.83 -8.26 5.19
CA GLN A 13 -10.96 -9.18 5.30
C GLN A 13 -10.79 -10.41 4.42
N ASP A 14 -10.11 -10.26 3.29
CA ASP A 14 -9.91 -11.35 2.32
C ASP A 14 -8.51 -11.19 1.73
N ALA A 15 -7.57 -12.04 2.19
CA ALA A 15 -6.18 -11.93 1.76
C ALA A 15 -5.99 -12.30 0.30
N GLU A 16 -6.78 -13.22 -0.22
CA GLU A 16 -6.71 -13.60 -1.64
C GLU A 16 -7.05 -12.41 -2.54
N ARG A 17 -8.11 -11.71 -2.19
CA ARG A 17 -8.53 -10.53 -2.93
C ARG A 17 -7.56 -9.37 -2.76
N ALA A 18 -7.06 -9.18 -1.53
CA ALA A 18 -6.08 -8.14 -1.25
C ALA A 18 -4.79 -8.38 -2.03
N LEU A 19 -4.32 -9.64 -2.08
CA LEU A 19 -3.13 -10.00 -2.83
C LEU A 19 -3.26 -9.61 -4.30
N ARG A 20 -4.41 -9.92 -4.91
CA ARG A 20 -4.64 -9.55 -6.30
C ARG A 20 -4.66 -8.05 -6.50
N PHE A 21 -5.27 -7.31 -5.58
CA PHE A 21 -5.29 -5.85 -5.68
C PHE A 21 -3.87 -5.28 -5.64
N TYR A 22 -3.06 -5.73 -4.68
CA TYR A 22 -1.70 -5.21 -4.55
C TYR A 22 -0.83 -5.58 -5.75
N THR A 23 -0.95 -6.80 -6.26
CA THR A 23 -0.09 -7.23 -7.37
C THR A 23 -0.59 -6.74 -8.72
N GLU A 24 -1.89 -6.83 -8.99
CA GLU A 24 -2.43 -6.47 -10.30
C GLU A 24 -2.69 -4.97 -10.44
N GLN A 25 -3.15 -4.32 -9.38
CA GLN A 25 -3.51 -2.90 -9.45
C GLN A 25 -2.39 -1.98 -8.99
N LEU A 26 -1.72 -2.30 -7.91
CA LEU A 26 -0.69 -1.42 -7.35
C LEU A 26 0.72 -1.72 -7.82
N GLY A 27 0.93 -2.83 -8.49
CA GLY A 27 2.25 -3.14 -9.05
C GLY A 27 3.23 -3.77 -8.08
N PHE A 28 2.77 -4.26 -6.94
CA PHE A 28 3.61 -4.99 -5.99
C PHE A 28 3.91 -6.37 -6.52
N SER A 29 4.97 -6.98 -6.01
CA SER A 29 5.29 -8.38 -6.27
C SER A 29 4.94 -9.21 -5.05
N MET A 30 4.49 -10.46 -5.28
CA MET A 30 4.25 -11.38 -4.17
C MET A 30 5.56 -12.06 -3.80
N ASP A 31 5.92 -12.00 -2.52
CA ASP A 31 7.15 -12.63 -2.03
C ASP A 31 6.86 -14.05 -1.54
N TRP A 32 5.81 -14.22 -0.77
CA TRP A 32 5.36 -15.52 -0.30
C TRP A 32 3.88 -15.44 0.10
N ASN A 33 3.23 -16.60 0.16
CA ASN A 33 1.88 -16.68 0.67
C ASN A 33 1.66 -17.99 1.42
N VAL A 34 0.78 -17.93 2.40
CA VAL A 34 0.31 -19.11 3.14
C VAL A 34 -1.11 -19.37 2.70
N GLN A 35 -1.39 -20.61 2.34
CA GLN A 35 -2.72 -21.00 1.87
C GLN A 35 -3.36 -21.99 2.84
N GLU A 36 -4.65 -21.83 3.02
CA GLU A 36 -5.49 -22.78 3.76
C GLU A 36 -6.65 -23.14 2.84
N GLU A 37 -6.84 -24.42 2.63
CA GLU A 37 -7.89 -24.90 1.73
C GLU A 37 -7.82 -24.27 0.35
N GLY A 38 -6.60 -24.07 -0.16
CA GLY A 38 -6.38 -23.52 -1.49
C GLY A 38 -6.51 -22.02 -1.62
N ARG A 39 -6.74 -21.31 -0.52
CA ARG A 39 -6.85 -19.85 -0.55
C ARG A 39 -5.78 -19.20 0.30
N THR A 40 -5.25 -18.10 -0.18
CA THR A 40 -4.28 -17.29 0.58
C THR A 40 -4.94 -16.69 1.81
N THR A 41 -4.30 -16.89 2.97
CA THR A 41 -4.75 -16.28 4.23
C THR A 41 -3.76 -15.28 4.78
N VAL A 42 -2.48 -15.43 4.46
CA VAL A 42 -1.44 -14.48 4.82
C VAL A 42 -0.46 -14.43 3.65
N CYS A 43 -0.02 -13.25 3.29
CA CYS A 43 0.97 -13.12 2.23
C CYS A 43 1.85 -11.89 2.47
N GLN A 44 2.98 -11.87 1.80
CA GLN A 44 3.83 -10.69 1.78
C GLN A 44 3.96 -10.20 0.36
N VAL A 45 3.81 -8.90 0.20
CA VAL A 45 4.02 -8.20 -1.06
C VAL A 45 5.10 -7.16 -0.88
N SER A 46 5.77 -6.79 -1.96
CA SER A 46 6.84 -5.79 -1.90
C SER A 46 6.85 -4.88 -3.11
N LEU A 47 7.32 -3.66 -2.89
CA LEU A 47 7.47 -2.65 -3.93
C LEU A 47 8.74 -1.86 -3.62
N PHE A 48 9.70 -1.85 -4.54
CA PHE A 48 10.98 -1.14 -4.38
C PHE A 48 11.69 -1.51 -3.07
N GLY A 49 11.54 -2.76 -2.63
CA GLY A 49 12.16 -3.21 -1.38
C GLY A 49 11.33 -2.97 -0.13
N PHE A 50 10.24 -2.20 -0.21
CA PHE A 50 9.31 -2.07 0.90
C PHE A 50 8.46 -3.33 0.99
N GLU A 51 8.45 -3.97 2.16
CA GLU A 51 7.75 -5.24 2.39
C GLU A 51 6.54 -5.02 3.28
N LEU A 52 5.42 -5.63 2.90
CA LEU A 52 4.15 -5.47 3.59
C LEU A 52 3.47 -6.83 3.70
N ILE A 53 3.05 -7.20 4.91
CA ILE A 53 2.31 -8.42 5.15
C ILE A 53 0.82 -8.10 5.16
N LEU A 54 0.05 -8.89 4.41
CA LEU A 54 -1.40 -8.81 4.39
C LEU A 54 -1.93 -10.03 5.13
N ASN A 55 -2.59 -9.79 6.25
CA ASN A 55 -3.03 -10.84 7.16
C ASN A 55 -4.56 -10.85 7.24
N GLN A 56 -5.15 -11.93 6.72
CA GLN A 56 -6.59 -12.10 6.83
C GLN A 56 -6.93 -12.41 8.28
N ILE A 57 -7.90 -11.68 8.79
CA ILE A 57 -8.44 -11.95 10.11
C ILE A 57 -9.86 -12.46 9.94
N GLY A 58 -10.23 -13.44 10.75
CA GLY A 58 -11.56 -14.01 10.67
C GLY A 58 -12.54 -13.22 11.51
N GLU A 59 -12.76 -13.67 12.73
CA GLU A 59 -13.65 -12.97 13.65
C GLU A 59 -13.12 -11.58 13.96
N GLY A 60 -13.99 -10.59 13.90
CA GLY A 60 -13.63 -9.21 14.15
C GLY A 60 -13.04 -8.48 12.94
N ALA A 61 -13.06 -9.10 11.76
CA ALA A 61 -12.49 -8.51 10.56
C ALA A 61 -13.09 -7.14 10.23
N ARG A 62 -14.40 -6.98 10.44
CA ARG A 62 -15.09 -5.73 10.12
C ARG A 62 -14.62 -4.55 10.96
N THR A 63 -14.16 -4.81 12.18
CA THR A 63 -13.74 -3.73 13.09
C THR A 63 -12.23 -3.56 13.12
N ARG A 64 -11.45 -4.54 12.67
CA ARG A 64 -10.00 -4.49 12.76
C ARG A 64 -9.33 -4.20 11.42
N ALA A 65 -9.91 -4.62 10.32
CA ALA A 65 -9.35 -4.37 9.00
C ALA A 65 -9.52 -2.89 8.62
N GLY A 66 -8.59 -2.37 7.84
CA GLY A 66 -8.72 -1.03 7.29
C GLY A 66 -8.23 0.10 8.18
N HIS A 67 -7.57 -0.21 9.27
CA HIS A 67 -7.03 0.81 10.18
C HIS A 67 -5.51 0.96 10.06
N GLY A 68 -4.90 0.25 9.13
CA GLY A 68 -3.46 0.33 8.94
C GLY A 68 -3.08 1.58 8.17
N ARG A 69 -1.89 2.08 8.49
CA ARG A 69 -1.30 3.21 7.77
C ARG A 69 0.20 3.02 7.76
N VAL A 70 0.81 3.18 6.61
CA VAL A 70 2.26 3.09 6.50
C VAL A 70 2.76 4.23 5.64
N PHE A 71 3.89 4.78 6.02
CA PHE A 71 4.56 5.85 5.31
C PHE A 71 5.73 5.26 4.53
N ILE A 72 5.81 5.58 3.25
CA ILE A 72 6.82 5.05 2.35
C ILE A 72 7.55 6.21 1.69
N GLY A 73 8.83 6.38 2.04
CA GLY A 73 9.68 7.35 1.37
C GLY A 73 10.26 6.73 0.11
N LEU A 74 10.09 7.38 -1.02
CA LEU A 74 10.62 6.90 -2.30
C LEU A 74 11.92 7.62 -2.64
N GLU A 75 12.82 6.91 -3.29
CA GLU A 75 14.03 7.50 -3.80
C GLU A 75 13.76 8.18 -5.16
N ASP A 76 14.73 8.97 -5.62
CA ASP A 76 14.55 9.83 -6.79
C ASP A 76 14.12 9.08 -8.05
N ASP A 77 14.57 7.84 -8.22
CA ASP A 77 14.26 7.05 -9.40
C ASP A 77 12.99 6.21 -9.27
N GLN A 78 12.31 6.28 -8.14
CA GLN A 78 11.14 5.44 -7.86
C GLN A 78 9.81 6.18 -8.04
N GLY A 79 9.82 7.49 -7.89
CA GLY A 79 8.58 8.27 -7.94
C GLY A 79 7.90 8.23 -9.30
N GLU A 80 8.66 8.43 -10.37
CA GLU A 80 8.08 8.47 -11.72
C GLU A 80 7.48 7.13 -12.15
N PRO A 81 8.15 5.99 -11.97
CA PRO A 81 7.54 4.70 -12.30
C PRO A 81 6.26 4.45 -11.51
N LEU A 82 6.24 4.78 -10.21
CA LEU A 82 5.04 4.61 -9.40
C LEU A 82 3.92 5.53 -9.90
N ARG A 83 4.22 6.79 -10.16
CA ARG A 83 3.25 7.75 -10.66
C ARG A 83 2.61 7.25 -11.96
N LYS A 84 3.44 6.84 -12.89
CA LYS A 84 2.95 6.34 -14.19
C LYS A 84 2.07 5.12 -14.03
N HIS A 85 2.47 4.20 -13.16
CA HIS A 85 1.68 2.98 -12.94
C HIS A 85 0.31 3.31 -12.35
N LEU A 86 0.28 4.11 -11.30
CA LEU A 86 -0.98 4.46 -10.64
C LEU A 86 -1.93 5.18 -11.60
N LEU A 87 -1.42 6.10 -12.40
CA LEU A 87 -2.24 6.80 -13.38
C LEU A 87 -2.74 5.86 -14.47
N ALA A 88 -1.87 4.99 -14.97
CA ALA A 88 -2.24 4.03 -16.03
C ALA A 88 -3.31 3.05 -15.56
N MET A 89 -3.25 2.64 -14.30
CA MET A 89 -4.23 1.71 -13.73
C MET A 89 -5.50 2.40 -13.24
N GLY A 90 -5.54 3.73 -13.31
CA GLY A 90 -6.71 4.47 -12.84
C GLY A 90 -6.94 4.36 -11.34
N ILE A 91 -5.87 4.21 -10.57
CA ILE A 91 -5.98 4.08 -9.12
C ILE A 91 -6.44 5.40 -8.53
N GLN A 92 -7.46 5.31 -7.70
CA GLN A 92 -7.96 6.50 -7.00
C GLN A 92 -6.97 6.88 -5.92
N THR A 93 -6.49 8.12 -5.96
CA THR A 93 -5.48 8.62 -5.03
C THR A 93 -5.96 9.94 -4.43
N GLN A 94 -5.37 10.28 -3.29
CA GLN A 94 -5.60 11.57 -2.66
C GLN A 94 -4.24 12.19 -2.38
N ARG A 95 -4.15 13.50 -2.58
CA ARG A 95 -2.92 14.22 -2.37
C ARG A 95 -3.12 15.16 -1.20
N TYR A 96 -2.34 14.93 -0.15
CA TYR A 96 -2.45 15.69 1.09
C TYR A 96 -1.18 16.47 1.38
N GLN A 97 -1.32 17.51 2.18
CA GLN A 97 -0.20 18.22 2.76
C GLN A 97 0.02 17.64 4.16
N TRP A 98 1.01 16.78 4.32
CA TRP A 98 1.32 16.11 5.58
C TRP A 98 2.80 16.29 5.87
N GLY A 99 3.13 17.48 6.40
CA GLY A 99 4.52 17.91 6.53
C GLY A 99 5.13 18.33 5.19
N ARG A 100 4.77 17.63 4.14
CA ARG A 100 5.12 17.90 2.73
C ARG A 100 4.06 17.21 1.86
N PRO A 101 4.02 17.52 0.58
CA PRO A 101 3.04 16.86 -0.30
C PRO A 101 3.18 15.34 -0.23
N THR A 102 2.07 14.66 0.04
CA THR A 102 2.03 13.22 0.25
C THR A 102 0.89 12.62 -0.55
N LEU A 103 1.18 11.56 -1.28
CA LEU A 103 0.18 10.83 -2.05
C LEU A 103 -0.36 9.69 -1.22
N VAL A 104 -1.67 9.58 -1.09
CA VAL A 104 -2.31 8.51 -0.32
C VAL A 104 -3.08 7.60 -1.24
N VAL A 105 -2.81 6.31 -1.13
CA VAL A 105 -3.53 5.25 -1.82
C VAL A 105 -4.17 4.38 -0.76
N LYS A 106 -5.47 4.09 -0.92
CA LYS A 106 -6.18 3.19 -0.02
C LYS A 106 -6.32 1.82 -0.67
N ASP A 107 -6.13 0.77 0.11
CA ASP A 107 -6.40 -0.57 -0.39
C ASP A 107 -7.91 -0.88 -0.29
N LEU A 108 -8.29 -2.12 -0.61
CA LEU A 108 -9.70 -2.51 -0.64
C LEU A 108 -10.36 -2.48 0.73
N ASP A 109 -9.55 -2.56 1.80
CA ASP A 109 -10.04 -2.50 3.18
C ASP A 109 -9.93 -1.10 3.77
N ALA A 110 -9.44 -0.13 3.00
CA ALA A 110 -9.19 1.24 3.43
C ALA A 110 -7.92 1.41 4.29
N ASN A 111 -7.04 0.42 4.30
CA ASN A 111 -5.68 0.65 4.81
C ASN A 111 -4.99 1.67 3.91
N GLU A 112 -4.13 2.49 4.46
CA GLU A 112 -3.57 3.63 3.75
C GLU A 112 -2.07 3.49 3.53
N LEU A 113 -1.67 3.70 2.28
CA LEU A 113 -0.27 3.80 1.89
C LEU A 113 0.04 5.27 1.62
N PHE A 114 0.94 5.84 2.42
CA PHE A 114 1.36 7.23 2.29
C PHE A 114 2.70 7.26 1.58
N PHE A 115 2.73 7.81 0.37
CA PHE A 115 3.97 7.90 -0.41
C PHE A 115 4.48 9.34 -0.44
N TRP A 116 5.74 9.53 -0.09
CA TRP A 116 6.45 10.75 -0.41
C TRP A 116 7.07 10.60 -1.78
N LEU A 117 6.51 11.29 -2.76
CA LEU A 117 7.09 11.31 -4.08
C LEU A 117 8.25 12.29 -4.10
N PRO A 118 9.38 11.92 -4.70
CA PRO A 118 10.49 12.88 -4.81
C PRO A 118 10.14 14.00 -5.78
N HIS A 119 10.67 15.18 -5.51
CA HIS A 119 10.52 16.36 -6.35
C HIS A 119 9.05 16.71 -6.59
N ASP A 120 8.70 17.10 -7.79
CA ASP A 120 7.36 17.54 -8.15
C ASP A 120 6.59 16.51 -8.96
N ASP A 121 6.73 15.23 -8.63
CA ASP A 121 6.07 14.14 -9.34
C ASP A 121 4.59 14.03 -8.99
N TRP A 122 3.91 15.16 -8.96
CA TRP A 122 2.51 15.26 -8.55
C TRP A 122 1.53 15.46 -9.70
N THR A 123 2.06 15.65 -10.90
CA THR A 123 1.24 15.92 -12.09
C THR A 123 0.26 14.78 -12.35
N GLY A 124 -1.00 15.12 -12.52
CA GLY A 124 -2.06 14.15 -12.79
C GLY A 124 -2.83 13.68 -11.57
N PHE A 125 -2.41 14.08 -10.36
CA PHE A 125 -3.12 13.72 -9.14
C PHE A 125 -3.90 14.92 -8.61
N GLU A 126 -5.09 14.65 -8.07
CA GLU A 126 -5.92 15.68 -7.48
C GLU A 126 -5.47 16.01 -6.06
N MET A 127 -5.61 17.27 -5.68
CA MET A 127 -5.38 17.69 -4.30
C MET A 127 -6.60 17.41 -3.45
N SER A 128 -6.35 16.94 -2.23
CA SER A 128 -7.39 16.80 -1.22
C SER A 128 -7.03 17.68 -0.03
N SER A 129 -8.03 18.26 0.62
CA SER A 129 -7.84 19.04 1.84
C SER A 129 -8.15 18.23 3.09
N ALA A 130 -8.44 16.94 2.97
CA ALA A 130 -8.90 16.13 4.11
C ALA A 130 -7.86 16.02 5.23
N TYR A 131 -6.57 16.03 4.89
CA TYR A 131 -5.49 16.05 5.87
C TYR A 131 -4.76 17.39 5.81
N GLY A 132 -5.51 18.46 5.89
CA GLY A 132 -4.90 19.79 5.90
C GLY A 132 -3.80 19.82 6.95
N GLY A 133 -2.61 20.02 6.54
CA GLY A 133 -1.59 19.81 7.48
C GLY A 133 -0.55 20.86 7.55
#